data_687952a4722494721aa8fdd97b7633ae
#
_entry.id   687952a4722494721aa8fdd97b7633ae
#
_cell.length_a   1.000
_cell.length_b   1.000
_cell.length_c   1.000
_cell.angle_alpha   90.00
_cell.angle_beta   90.00
_cell.angle_gamma   90.00
#
_symmetry.space_group_name_H-M   'P 1'
#
loop_
_entity.id
_entity.type
_entity.pdbx_description
1 polymer ?
#
loop_
_entity_poly.entity_id
_entity_poly.type
_entity_poly.pdbx_seq_one_letter_code
_entity_poly.pdbx_strand_id
1 'polypeptide(L)'
;MIMPSCDSAAALLAVERLHERLARETFQPVGSLSLSAGLAAAPEQGMNARELIASAEAAMMTIKARGGRGSFVFSEDDVERPEGNGVAERDLRSIAHLKMLQRLGGQLNRLNELGEIGSAVTDELRKLIDYHNCRVYVREGEELRPIGFRGDECEDCRQGLENLSCRLGLGVTGTAAARGETILVRNARECEFAQIVPGTDMVDESLLAVPLHYGAGVTGVIVVSKLGADQFPDDDVRVLEVLASHASVAIENARLYETARREAANANEQLEVANALLAFSREVATPDELGDVLELVVRRTAELLDAPRASIWRQEGPQSELRALAFHGYEPEDERRLREVRVGPAPTKKLLAGEVVVLNAEELSTLDGVPAGLSSPSFALAPFRVEERWSCLVVNAPDGDDGFSEQKLRLLAGLSHQAKLALANARSFRRLRQTMLSTVEALANAAEANDRYTSTHAREIKELALEVASQLDLPPERMEQLELGALFHDIGKIGVATSILRKRGPLTPEERAEIEKHPEWGETILSPIDELAEVRPIVRHCHERWDGAGYPDALAGDDIPLESRIIFVCDAFHAMTTERPYRQALPVEEAVRRLRDGAGTQFDPDVVEAFLQLIQAS
;
A
#
# COMPACT_ATOMS: atom_id res chain seq x y z
N MET A 1 21.84 -15.00 41.40
CA MET A 1 22.73 -15.80 40.51
C MET A 1 21.83 -16.60 39.59
N ILE A 2 22.08 -16.61 38.27
CA ILE A 2 21.31 -17.39 37.29
C ILE A 2 22.17 -18.60 36.90
N MET A 3 21.57 -19.81 36.93
CA MET A 3 22.23 -21.06 36.55
C MET A 3 21.49 -21.65 35.34
N PRO A 4 21.93 -21.38 34.08
CA PRO A 4 21.29 -21.94 32.90
C PRO A 4 21.44 -23.46 32.86
N SER A 5 20.38 -24.16 32.39
CA SER A 5 20.36 -25.63 32.26
C SER A 5 20.66 -26.41 33.55
N CYS A 6 20.24 -25.86 34.66
CA CYS A 6 20.44 -26.44 36.01
C CYS A 6 19.06 -26.65 36.64
N ASP A 7 18.75 -27.86 37.08
CA ASP A 7 17.54 -28.16 37.84
C ASP A 7 17.66 -27.73 39.31
N SER A 8 16.52 -27.75 40.02
CA SER A 8 16.46 -27.31 41.43
C SER A 8 17.40 -28.11 42.32
N ALA A 9 17.58 -29.41 42.07
CA ALA A 9 18.43 -30.30 42.89
C ALA A 9 19.92 -29.97 42.66
N ALA A 10 20.34 -29.77 41.44
CA ALA A 10 21.72 -29.39 41.12
C ALA A 10 22.06 -27.98 41.63
N ALA A 11 21.10 -27.04 41.57
CA ALA A 11 21.24 -25.71 42.12
C ALA A 11 21.38 -25.74 43.65
N LEU A 12 20.60 -26.59 44.35
CA LEU A 12 20.69 -26.78 45.79
C LEU A 12 22.07 -27.29 46.20
N LEU A 13 22.58 -28.33 45.53
CA LEU A 13 23.93 -28.86 45.75
C LEU A 13 25.04 -27.82 45.54
N ALA A 14 24.89 -26.94 44.56
CA ALA A 14 25.86 -25.87 44.32
C ALA A 14 25.87 -24.86 45.45
N VAL A 15 24.70 -24.51 45.99
CA VAL A 15 24.57 -23.57 47.11
C VAL A 15 25.06 -24.21 48.43
N GLU A 16 24.80 -25.52 48.65
CA GLU A 16 25.33 -26.25 49.81
C GLU A 16 26.87 -26.27 49.85
N ARG A 17 27.49 -26.53 48.69
CA ARG A 17 28.96 -26.42 48.55
C ARG A 17 29.48 -25.01 48.85
N LEU A 18 28.74 -23.98 48.47
CA LEU A 18 29.08 -22.60 48.80
C LEU A 18 28.98 -22.35 50.32
N HIS A 19 27.93 -22.87 50.97
CA HIS A 19 27.78 -22.81 52.42
C HIS A 19 28.94 -23.48 53.15
N GLU A 20 29.32 -24.71 52.77
CA GLU A 20 30.45 -25.41 53.38
C GLU A 20 31.76 -24.65 53.20
N ARG A 21 31.94 -24.03 52.04
CA ARG A 21 33.13 -23.25 51.76
C ARG A 21 33.20 -21.98 52.61
N LEU A 22 32.11 -21.23 52.69
CA LEU A 22 31.99 -20.04 53.55
C LEU A 22 32.14 -20.37 55.03
N ALA A 23 31.69 -21.53 55.50
CA ALA A 23 31.84 -21.96 56.90
C ALA A 23 33.30 -22.33 57.29
N ARG A 24 34.15 -22.69 56.31
CA ARG A 24 35.58 -23.03 56.51
C ARG A 24 36.48 -21.82 56.40
N GLU A 25 36.05 -20.73 55.82
CA GLU A 25 36.85 -19.53 55.61
C GLU A 25 36.55 -18.48 56.73
N THR A 26 37.59 -17.85 57.22
CA THR A 26 37.49 -16.75 58.20
C THR A 26 37.83 -15.43 57.52
N PHE A 27 36.85 -14.53 57.43
CA PHE A 27 36.97 -13.24 56.76
C PHE A 27 37.35 -12.14 57.74
N GLN A 28 38.55 -11.59 57.62
CA GLN A 28 38.94 -10.45 58.45
C GLN A 28 38.41 -9.13 57.87
N PRO A 29 37.84 -8.20 58.69
CA PRO A 29 37.72 -8.23 60.16
C PRO A 29 36.38 -8.82 60.69
N VAL A 30 35.53 -9.42 59.79
CA VAL A 30 34.13 -9.76 60.10
C VAL A 30 33.94 -11.14 60.78
N GLY A 31 34.95 -12.00 60.72
CA GLY A 31 34.86 -13.36 61.30
C GLY A 31 34.20 -14.36 60.30
N SER A 32 33.30 -15.21 60.78
CA SER A 32 32.58 -16.16 59.94
C SER A 32 31.34 -15.53 59.27
N LEU A 33 31.17 -15.77 57.97
CA LEU A 33 30.00 -15.34 57.20
C LEU A 33 28.99 -16.49 57.08
N SER A 34 27.72 -16.18 57.28
CA SER A 34 26.63 -17.11 56.96
C SER A 34 25.81 -16.59 55.76
N LEU A 35 25.34 -17.49 54.93
CA LEU A 35 24.53 -17.19 53.76
C LEU A 35 23.13 -17.80 53.93
N SER A 36 22.09 -17.08 53.53
CA SER A 36 20.76 -17.61 53.35
C SER A 36 20.44 -17.54 51.86
N ALA A 37 20.07 -18.64 51.24
CA ALA A 37 19.81 -18.71 49.78
C ALA A 37 18.45 -19.33 49.51
N GLY A 38 17.60 -18.58 48.82
CA GLY A 38 16.36 -19.08 48.22
C GLY A 38 16.57 -19.46 46.76
N LEU A 39 16.01 -20.58 46.36
CA LEU A 39 16.13 -21.14 45.03
C LEU A 39 14.76 -21.29 44.38
N ALA A 40 14.68 -20.94 43.07
CA ALA A 40 13.53 -21.18 42.25
C ALA A 40 13.96 -21.57 40.83
N ALA A 41 13.28 -22.52 40.21
CA ALA A 41 13.56 -23.02 38.85
C ALA A 41 12.38 -22.82 37.94
N ALA A 42 12.66 -22.61 36.64
CA ALA A 42 11.68 -22.61 35.59
C ALA A 42 11.58 -24.01 34.96
N PRO A 43 10.38 -24.48 34.59
CA PRO A 43 9.08 -23.79 34.69
C PRO A 43 8.35 -23.98 36.03
N GLU A 44 8.87 -24.81 36.96
CA GLU A 44 8.16 -25.32 38.15
C GLU A 44 7.74 -24.21 39.12
N GLN A 45 8.61 -23.20 39.32
CA GLN A 45 8.38 -22.13 40.32
C GLN A 45 8.22 -20.73 39.67
N GLY A 46 8.12 -20.67 38.33
CA GLY A 46 7.84 -19.43 37.60
C GLY A 46 8.19 -19.53 36.12
N MET A 47 7.44 -18.82 35.29
CA MET A 47 7.60 -18.82 33.83
C MET A 47 8.40 -17.63 33.32
N ASN A 48 8.60 -16.61 34.13
CA ASN A 48 9.35 -15.40 33.78
C ASN A 48 10.29 -14.98 34.93
N ALA A 49 11.21 -14.05 34.63
CA ALA A 49 12.22 -13.60 35.55
C ALA A 49 11.65 -13.00 36.87
N ARG A 50 10.52 -12.31 36.81
CA ARG A 50 9.86 -11.73 37.99
C ARG A 50 9.30 -12.79 38.92
N GLU A 51 8.59 -13.78 38.35
CA GLU A 51 8.04 -14.89 39.13
C GLU A 51 9.15 -15.71 39.81
N LEU A 52 10.22 -16.01 39.08
CA LEU A 52 11.37 -16.74 39.64
C LEU A 52 12.07 -15.98 40.74
N ILE A 53 12.28 -14.67 40.60
CA ILE A 53 12.87 -13.83 41.65
C ILE A 53 11.99 -13.82 42.90
N ALA A 54 10.69 -13.64 42.73
CA ALA A 54 9.73 -13.62 43.82
C ALA A 54 9.68 -14.95 44.59
N SER A 55 9.67 -16.08 43.85
CA SER A 55 9.71 -17.42 44.45
C SER A 55 11.02 -17.68 45.20
N ALA A 56 12.15 -17.23 44.65
CA ALA A 56 13.45 -17.33 45.33
C ALA A 56 13.54 -16.44 46.55
N GLU A 57 12.98 -15.24 46.54
CA GLU A 57 12.90 -14.34 47.71
C GLU A 57 12.01 -14.92 48.80
N ALA A 58 10.88 -15.50 48.46
CA ALA A 58 10.00 -16.18 49.40
C ALA A 58 10.71 -17.37 50.10
N ALA A 59 11.42 -18.19 49.31
CA ALA A 59 12.27 -19.27 49.86
C ALA A 59 13.35 -18.73 50.79
N MET A 60 14.01 -17.64 50.43
CA MET A 60 15.03 -17.00 51.29
C MET A 60 14.43 -16.46 52.59
N MET A 61 13.24 -15.85 52.54
CA MET A 61 12.54 -15.37 53.74
C MET A 61 12.17 -16.51 54.68
N THR A 62 11.74 -17.66 54.16
CA THR A 62 11.45 -18.86 54.93
C THR A 62 12.67 -19.34 55.72
N ILE A 63 13.86 -19.31 55.12
CA ILE A 63 15.11 -19.65 55.80
C ILE A 63 15.44 -18.64 56.91
N LYS A 64 15.30 -17.34 56.62
CA LYS A 64 15.55 -16.29 57.62
C LYS A 64 14.62 -16.43 58.82
N ALA A 65 13.36 -16.78 58.61
CA ALA A 65 12.39 -17.04 59.69
C ALA A 65 12.76 -18.29 60.52
N ARG A 66 13.43 -19.29 59.92
CA ARG A 66 13.91 -20.52 60.60
C ARG A 66 15.28 -20.40 61.26
N GLY A 67 15.85 -19.21 61.35
CA GLY A 67 17.14 -18.97 62.04
C GLY A 67 18.28 -18.54 61.11
N GLY A 68 18.06 -18.33 59.87
CA GLY A 68 18.91 -17.58 58.93
C GLY A 68 20.14 -18.31 58.38
N ARG A 69 20.23 -19.64 58.48
CA ARG A 69 21.36 -20.42 57.97
C ARG A 69 20.83 -21.59 57.11
N GLY A 70 21.14 -21.62 55.83
CA GLY A 70 20.77 -22.73 54.94
C GLY A 70 20.31 -22.32 53.56
N SER A 71 19.92 -23.29 52.76
CA SER A 71 19.36 -23.16 51.44
C SER A 71 17.99 -23.86 51.37
N PHE A 72 17.09 -23.28 50.59
CA PHE A 72 15.75 -23.81 50.44
C PHE A 72 15.26 -23.62 49.00
N VAL A 73 14.69 -24.67 48.43
CA VAL A 73 13.98 -24.60 47.15
C VAL A 73 12.52 -24.26 47.43
N PHE A 74 11.98 -23.31 46.72
CA PHE A 74 10.59 -22.93 46.85
C PHE A 74 9.66 -24.13 46.52
N SER A 75 8.75 -24.47 47.47
CA SER A 75 7.68 -25.44 47.25
C SER A 75 6.38 -24.90 47.79
N GLU A 76 5.29 -25.05 47.02
CA GLU A 76 3.96 -24.61 47.43
C GLU A 76 3.44 -25.37 48.66
N ASP A 77 3.84 -26.63 48.83
CA ASP A 77 3.41 -27.51 49.95
C ASP A 77 4.06 -27.16 51.29
N ASP A 78 5.23 -26.50 51.32
CA ASP A 78 5.95 -26.15 52.52
C ASP A 78 5.41 -24.92 53.25
N VAL A 79 4.43 -24.23 52.68
CA VAL A 79 3.80 -23.04 53.27
C VAL A 79 2.65 -23.41 54.21
N GLU A 80 2.12 -24.65 54.16
CA GLU A 80 0.90 -25.08 54.89
C GLU A 80 1.16 -25.72 56.28
N ARG A 81 2.41 -25.94 56.72
CA ARG A 81 2.67 -26.54 58.04
C ARG A 81 3.64 -25.75 58.93
N PRO A 82 3.15 -24.95 59.89
CA PRO A 82 3.96 -24.47 61.00
C PRO A 82 3.75 -25.34 62.23
N GLU A 83 4.76 -26.09 62.62
CA GLU A 83 4.87 -26.54 64.01
C GLU A 83 5.81 -25.60 64.81
N GLY A 84 5.22 -24.83 65.70
CA GLY A 84 5.94 -24.23 66.86
C GLY A 84 6.11 -22.68 66.94
N ASN A 85 5.37 -22.12 67.88
CA ASN A 85 5.58 -20.84 68.61
C ASN A 85 5.25 -19.50 67.93
N GLY A 86 4.12 -18.99 68.29
CA GLY A 86 3.74 -17.63 68.79
C GLY A 86 4.06 -16.34 68.05
N VAL A 87 4.90 -16.33 67.02
CA VAL A 87 5.25 -15.12 66.18
C VAL A 87 4.72 -15.19 64.77
N ALA A 88 4.15 -16.31 64.41
CA ALA A 88 3.98 -16.70 62.98
C ALA A 88 2.62 -16.37 62.33
N GLU A 89 1.58 -16.07 63.10
CA GLU A 89 0.23 -15.97 62.48
C GLU A 89 0.05 -14.66 61.68
N ARG A 90 0.63 -13.55 62.10
CA ARG A 90 0.59 -12.29 61.33
C ARG A 90 1.52 -12.33 60.10
N ASP A 91 2.71 -12.91 60.24
CA ASP A 91 3.70 -12.98 59.15
C ASP A 91 3.28 -14.00 58.08
N LEU A 92 2.64 -15.11 58.47
CA LEU A 92 2.13 -16.13 57.57
C LEU A 92 0.92 -15.64 56.75
N ARG A 93 0.01 -14.88 57.37
CA ARG A 93 -1.08 -14.20 56.64
C ARG A 93 -0.53 -13.19 55.64
N SER A 94 0.50 -12.43 56.00
CA SER A 94 1.15 -11.46 55.11
C SER A 94 1.82 -12.14 53.90
N ILE A 95 2.47 -13.30 54.11
CA ILE A 95 3.12 -14.08 53.07
C ILE A 95 2.08 -14.73 52.11
N ALA A 96 0.99 -15.27 52.67
CA ALA A 96 -0.12 -15.83 51.89
C ALA A 96 -0.81 -14.75 51.04
N HIS A 97 -1.03 -13.56 51.60
CA HIS A 97 -1.57 -12.40 50.87
C HIS A 97 -0.62 -11.95 49.75
N LEU A 98 0.69 -11.87 49.99
CA LEU A 98 1.67 -11.50 48.95
C LEU A 98 1.72 -12.49 47.80
N LYS A 99 1.66 -13.80 48.06
CA LYS A 99 1.61 -14.84 47.04
C LYS A 99 0.34 -14.75 46.19
N MET A 100 -0.80 -14.55 46.85
CA MET A 100 -2.09 -14.43 46.17
C MET A 100 -2.12 -13.18 45.30
N LEU A 101 -1.55 -12.06 45.76
CA LEU A 101 -1.44 -10.82 44.99
C LEU A 101 -0.47 -10.95 43.80
N GLN A 102 0.62 -11.72 43.92
CA GLN A 102 1.53 -12.01 42.81
C GLN A 102 0.89 -12.89 41.74
N ARG A 103 0.15 -13.93 42.17
CA ARG A 103 -0.64 -14.78 41.24
C ARG A 103 -1.69 -13.98 40.50
N LEU A 104 -2.35 -13.06 41.19
CA LEU A 104 -3.30 -12.10 40.62
C LEU A 104 -2.67 -11.18 39.60
N GLY A 105 -1.52 -10.58 39.89
CA GLY A 105 -0.78 -9.76 38.94
C GLY A 105 -0.44 -10.51 37.68
N GLY A 106 -0.05 -11.77 37.75
CA GLY A 106 0.22 -12.64 36.61
C GLY A 106 -1.05 -12.99 35.80
N GLN A 107 -2.19 -13.18 36.47
CA GLN A 107 -3.48 -13.42 35.82
C GLN A 107 -4.02 -12.17 35.12
N LEU A 108 -4.03 -11.03 35.83
CA LEU A 108 -4.49 -9.74 35.27
C LEU A 108 -3.69 -9.29 34.07
N ASN A 109 -2.38 -9.51 34.06
CA ASN A 109 -1.51 -9.15 32.93
C ASN A 109 -1.69 -10.02 31.66
N ARG A 110 -2.48 -11.10 31.73
CA ARG A 110 -2.85 -11.94 30.57
C ARG A 110 -4.16 -11.48 29.93
N LEU A 111 -4.91 -10.62 30.60
CA LEU A 111 -6.17 -10.10 30.10
C LEU A 111 -5.91 -8.85 29.26
N ASN A 112 -6.54 -8.78 28.11
CA ASN A 112 -6.37 -7.69 27.16
C ASN A 112 -7.61 -6.79 27.06
N GLU A 113 -8.70 -7.15 27.74
CA GLU A 113 -9.95 -6.38 27.76
C GLU A 113 -10.18 -5.75 29.12
N LEU A 114 -10.51 -4.45 29.14
CA LEU A 114 -10.73 -3.70 30.37
C LEU A 114 -11.86 -4.29 31.23
N GLY A 115 -12.94 -4.78 30.61
CA GLY A 115 -14.06 -5.41 31.31
C GLY A 115 -13.68 -6.71 32.01
N GLU A 116 -12.85 -7.54 31.36
CA GLU A 116 -12.32 -8.77 31.98
C GLU A 116 -11.41 -8.46 33.18
N ILE A 117 -10.54 -7.44 33.05
CA ILE A 117 -9.70 -6.99 34.16
C ILE A 117 -10.55 -6.50 35.32
N GLY A 118 -11.56 -5.65 35.06
CA GLY A 118 -12.47 -5.15 36.09
C GLY A 118 -13.18 -6.29 36.83
N SER A 119 -13.70 -7.27 36.09
CA SER A 119 -14.36 -8.44 36.67
C SER A 119 -13.40 -9.30 37.49
N ALA A 120 -12.21 -9.58 36.98
CA ALA A 120 -11.19 -10.36 37.66
C ALA A 120 -10.73 -9.67 38.96
N VAL A 121 -10.58 -8.34 38.96
CA VAL A 121 -10.22 -7.55 40.15
C VAL A 121 -11.31 -7.66 41.22
N THR A 122 -12.59 -7.50 40.87
CA THR A 122 -13.70 -7.58 41.81
C THR A 122 -13.84 -9.00 42.37
N ASP A 123 -13.70 -10.04 41.55
CA ASP A 123 -13.80 -11.44 41.96
C ASP A 123 -12.70 -11.88 42.93
N GLU A 124 -11.48 -11.46 42.65
CA GLU A 124 -10.38 -11.80 43.52
C GLU A 124 -10.38 -10.99 44.82
N LEU A 125 -10.79 -9.73 44.75
CA LEU A 125 -10.91 -8.92 45.96
C LEU A 125 -11.91 -9.50 46.96
N ARG A 126 -12.99 -10.15 46.50
CA ARG A 126 -13.96 -10.83 47.38
C ARG A 126 -13.37 -11.97 48.19
N LYS A 127 -12.30 -12.56 47.72
CA LYS A 127 -11.59 -13.63 48.45
C LYS A 127 -10.68 -13.08 49.55
N LEU A 128 -10.30 -11.80 49.46
CA LEU A 128 -9.36 -11.14 50.36
C LEU A 128 -10.02 -10.24 51.40
N ILE A 129 -11.05 -9.51 50.97
CA ILE A 129 -11.77 -8.53 51.77
C ILE A 129 -13.26 -8.83 51.66
N ASP A 130 -13.92 -8.98 52.80
CA ASP A 130 -15.38 -9.03 52.84
C ASP A 130 -15.92 -7.61 52.59
N TYR A 131 -16.70 -7.44 51.51
CA TYR A 131 -17.25 -6.15 51.13
C TYR A 131 -18.70 -6.29 50.71
N HIS A 132 -19.48 -5.19 50.82
CA HIS A 132 -20.85 -5.11 50.34
C HIS A 132 -20.84 -4.79 48.83
N ASN A 133 -20.16 -3.74 48.40
CA ASN A 133 -20.00 -3.37 47.00
C ASN A 133 -18.53 -3.11 46.63
N CYS A 134 -18.15 -3.50 45.40
CA CYS A 134 -16.87 -3.17 44.81
C CYS A 134 -17.07 -2.63 43.40
N ARG A 135 -16.37 -1.55 43.05
CA ARG A 135 -16.37 -0.91 41.76
C ARG A 135 -14.97 -0.61 41.30
N VAL A 136 -14.68 -0.89 40.05
CA VAL A 136 -13.39 -0.59 39.42
C VAL A 136 -13.64 0.39 38.29
N TYR A 137 -12.97 1.52 38.34
CA TYR A 137 -13.10 2.59 37.37
C TYR A 137 -11.80 2.82 36.63
N VAL A 138 -11.90 3.18 35.34
CA VAL A 138 -10.80 3.73 34.54
C VAL A 138 -11.07 5.19 34.24
N ARG A 139 -10.02 5.99 34.23
CA ARG A 139 -10.09 7.40 33.89
C ARG A 139 -10.02 7.61 32.38
N GLU A 140 -10.98 8.35 31.83
CA GLU A 140 -11.06 8.81 30.45
C GLU A 140 -11.23 10.34 30.44
N GLY A 141 -10.10 11.05 30.42
CA GLY A 141 -10.11 12.52 30.56
C GLY A 141 -10.58 12.97 31.95
N GLU A 142 -11.72 13.67 32.02
CA GLU A 142 -12.37 14.16 33.25
C GLU A 142 -13.45 13.19 33.78
N GLU A 143 -13.66 12.07 33.11
CA GLU A 143 -14.63 11.06 33.50
C GLU A 143 -13.96 9.79 34.02
N LEU A 144 -14.67 9.13 34.95
CA LEU A 144 -14.32 7.82 35.49
C LEU A 144 -15.40 6.83 35.02
N ARG A 145 -15.02 5.96 34.10
CA ARG A 145 -15.91 4.94 33.52
C ARG A 145 -15.74 3.62 34.27
N PRO A 146 -16.83 3.00 34.75
CA PRO A 146 -16.74 1.71 35.43
C PRO A 146 -16.40 0.60 34.43
N ILE A 147 -15.45 -0.27 34.83
CA ILE A 147 -15.04 -1.46 34.06
C ILE A 147 -15.35 -2.77 34.81
N GLY A 148 -15.67 -2.69 36.10
CA GLY A 148 -16.07 -3.82 36.92
C GLY A 148 -16.96 -3.38 38.08
N PHE A 149 -17.97 -4.20 38.36
CA PHE A 149 -18.88 -4.03 39.47
C PHE A 149 -19.24 -5.37 40.10
N ARG A 150 -19.26 -5.41 41.43
CA ARG A 150 -19.79 -6.53 42.17
C ARG A 150 -20.46 -6.00 43.45
N GLY A 151 -21.74 -6.34 43.67
CA GLY A 151 -22.48 -5.96 44.84
C GLY A 151 -23.73 -6.82 45.01
N ASP A 152 -24.28 -6.87 46.26
CA ASP A 152 -25.36 -7.79 46.60
C ASP A 152 -26.75 -7.27 46.25
N GLU A 153 -26.97 -5.94 46.17
CA GLU A 153 -28.30 -5.39 45.98
C GLU A 153 -28.32 -4.06 45.20
N CYS A 154 -28.37 -4.09 43.90
CA CYS A 154 -28.91 -2.98 43.14
C CYS A 154 -29.47 -3.52 41.82
N GLU A 155 -30.82 -3.52 41.69
CA GLU A 155 -31.49 -3.95 40.47
C GLU A 155 -31.14 -3.02 39.29
N ASP A 156 -30.97 -1.71 39.55
CA ASP A 156 -30.56 -0.71 38.56
C ASP A 156 -29.07 -0.85 38.16
N CYS A 157 -28.21 -1.33 39.08
CA CYS A 157 -26.81 -1.61 38.78
C CYS A 157 -26.63 -2.82 37.86
N ARG A 158 -27.62 -3.71 37.75
CA ARG A 158 -27.63 -4.82 36.80
C ARG A 158 -28.06 -4.39 35.39
N GLN A 159 -28.68 -3.22 35.23
CA GLN A 159 -29.18 -2.73 33.93
C GLN A 159 -28.16 -1.98 33.09
N GLY A 160 -26.98 -1.63 33.62
CA GLY A 160 -25.89 -1.04 32.86
C GLY A 160 -24.82 -0.39 33.73
N LEU A 161 -23.56 -0.84 33.55
CA LEU A 161 -22.39 -0.22 34.18
C LEU A 161 -22.26 1.27 33.87
N GLU A 162 -22.81 1.73 32.74
CA GLU A 162 -22.70 3.11 32.26
C GLU A 162 -23.34 4.13 33.22
N ASN A 163 -24.38 3.74 33.94
CA ASN A 163 -25.04 4.60 34.93
C ASN A 163 -24.21 4.88 36.19
N LEU A 164 -23.13 4.17 36.37
CA LEU A 164 -22.21 4.34 37.50
C LEU A 164 -21.06 5.29 37.21
N SER A 165 -20.98 5.87 36.02
CA SER A 165 -19.94 6.83 35.65
C SER A 165 -19.94 8.04 36.58
N CYS A 166 -18.77 8.54 36.94
CA CYS A 166 -18.62 9.73 37.78
C CYS A 166 -17.54 10.66 37.25
N ARG A 167 -17.58 11.92 37.70
CA ARG A 167 -16.56 12.91 37.28
C ARG A 167 -15.42 13.03 38.27
N LEU A 168 -14.26 13.38 37.73
CA LEU A 168 -13.06 13.69 38.52
C LEU A 168 -13.38 14.81 39.52
N GLY A 169 -12.97 14.63 40.76
CA GLY A 169 -13.19 15.59 41.86
C GLY A 169 -14.59 15.53 42.47
N LEU A 170 -15.53 14.72 41.98
CA LEU A 170 -16.87 14.59 42.53
C LEU A 170 -17.06 13.27 43.28
N GLY A 171 -17.68 13.32 44.46
CA GLY A 171 -17.87 12.17 45.30
C GLY A 171 -16.55 11.61 45.87
N VAL A 172 -16.63 10.51 46.63
CA VAL A 172 -15.45 9.84 47.19
C VAL A 172 -14.54 9.31 46.06
N THR A 173 -15.10 8.66 45.08
CA THR A 173 -14.41 8.09 43.92
C THR A 173 -13.65 9.14 43.11
N GLY A 174 -14.37 10.21 42.69
CA GLY A 174 -13.75 11.28 41.91
C GLY A 174 -12.73 12.09 42.67
N THR A 175 -12.91 12.26 43.98
CA THR A 175 -11.95 12.94 44.86
C THR A 175 -10.67 12.12 45.04
N ALA A 176 -10.77 10.81 45.22
CA ALA A 176 -9.61 9.91 45.29
C ALA A 176 -8.81 9.95 43.97
N ALA A 177 -9.49 9.92 42.84
CA ALA A 177 -8.86 10.05 41.53
C ALA A 177 -8.16 11.40 41.30
N ALA A 178 -8.80 12.49 41.73
CA ALA A 178 -8.27 13.85 41.54
C ALA A 178 -7.05 14.14 42.43
N ARG A 179 -7.07 13.66 43.67
CA ARG A 179 -5.96 13.85 44.64
C ARG A 179 -4.83 12.84 44.43
N GLY A 180 -5.14 11.66 43.85
CA GLY A 180 -4.19 10.56 43.81
C GLY A 180 -3.87 9.98 45.17
N GLU A 181 -4.79 10.06 46.13
CA GLU A 181 -4.60 9.61 47.49
C GLU A 181 -5.67 8.60 47.89
N THR A 182 -5.30 7.60 48.66
CA THR A 182 -6.25 6.65 49.28
C THR A 182 -7.18 7.42 50.22
N ILE A 183 -8.49 7.28 50.02
CA ILE A 183 -9.50 7.90 50.87
C ILE A 183 -10.27 6.82 51.62
N LEU A 184 -10.15 6.86 52.96
CA LEU A 184 -10.95 6.04 53.86
C LEU A 184 -12.05 6.91 54.50
N VAL A 185 -13.30 6.62 54.20
CA VAL A 185 -14.45 7.24 54.78
C VAL A 185 -15.04 6.29 55.82
N ARG A 186 -15.02 6.67 57.09
CA ARG A 186 -15.49 5.82 58.18
C ARG A 186 -17.02 5.68 58.21
N ASN A 187 -17.74 6.76 57.85
CA ASN A 187 -19.18 6.74 57.64
C ASN A 187 -19.56 7.69 56.52
N ALA A 188 -20.19 7.17 55.48
CA ALA A 188 -20.62 7.95 54.30
C ALA A 188 -21.58 9.09 54.66
N ARG A 189 -22.43 8.92 55.64
CA ARG A 189 -23.36 9.97 56.09
C ARG A 189 -22.68 11.21 56.69
N GLU A 190 -21.49 11.05 57.19
CA GLU A 190 -20.72 12.12 57.85
C GLU A 190 -19.71 12.76 56.87
N CYS A 191 -19.59 12.25 55.68
CA CYS A 191 -18.62 12.72 54.69
C CYS A 191 -19.19 13.85 53.84
N GLU A 192 -18.61 15.05 53.89
CA GLU A 192 -19.07 16.26 53.19
C GLU A 192 -19.11 16.11 51.65
N PHE A 193 -18.30 15.25 51.09
CA PHE A 193 -18.19 15.03 49.65
C PHE A 193 -18.73 13.67 49.20
N ALA A 194 -19.32 12.87 50.07
CA ALA A 194 -19.98 11.64 49.68
C ALA A 194 -21.25 11.98 48.84
N GLN A 195 -21.38 11.33 47.67
CA GLN A 195 -22.54 11.45 46.83
C GLN A 195 -23.33 10.14 46.83
N ILE A 196 -24.64 10.27 46.91
CA ILE A 196 -25.54 9.12 46.82
C ILE A 196 -25.58 8.65 45.39
N VAL A 197 -25.39 7.36 45.15
CA VAL A 197 -25.63 6.76 43.82
C VAL A 197 -27.14 6.88 43.52
N PRO A 198 -27.55 7.39 42.35
CA PRO A 198 -28.96 7.47 41.99
C PRO A 198 -29.62 6.09 42.13
N GLY A 199 -30.79 6.08 42.79
CA GLY A 199 -31.57 4.85 43.03
C GLY A 199 -31.16 4.06 44.30
N THR A 200 -30.25 4.60 45.17
CA THR A 200 -29.88 3.97 46.44
C THR A 200 -30.25 4.88 47.63
N ASP A 201 -30.57 4.27 48.74
CA ASP A 201 -30.80 5.01 50.00
C ASP A 201 -29.47 5.27 50.74
N MET A 202 -29.41 6.38 51.48
CA MET A 202 -28.27 6.68 52.32
C MET A 202 -28.28 5.79 53.56
N VAL A 203 -27.38 4.82 53.58
CA VAL A 203 -27.16 3.90 54.70
C VAL A 203 -25.89 4.23 55.46
N ASP A 204 -25.75 3.73 56.70
CA ASP A 204 -24.45 3.76 57.39
C ASP A 204 -23.52 2.77 56.68
N GLU A 205 -22.54 3.31 55.95
CA GLU A 205 -21.53 2.52 55.26
C GLU A 205 -20.13 3.16 55.35
N SER A 206 -19.13 2.32 55.39
CA SER A 206 -17.73 2.73 55.27
C SER A 206 -17.30 2.57 53.83
N LEU A 207 -16.54 3.53 53.29
CA LEU A 207 -15.98 3.52 51.94
C LEU A 207 -14.49 3.58 51.96
N LEU A 208 -13.86 2.76 51.11
CA LEU A 208 -12.42 2.80 50.85
C LEU A 208 -12.20 2.96 49.34
N ALA A 209 -11.62 4.09 48.95
CA ALA A 209 -11.29 4.42 47.58
C ALA A 209 -9.79 4.48 47.39
N VAL A 210 -9.23 3.64 46.54
CA VAL A 210 -7.80 3.55 46.24
C VAL A 210 -7.54 3.88 44.80
N PRO A 211 -6.73 4.93 44.51
CA PRO A 211 -6.39 5.30 43.14
C PRO A 211 -5.46 4.27 42.49
N LEU A 212 -5.65 4.06 41.20
CA LEU A 212 -4.82 3.23 40.34
C LEU A 212 -3.69 4.08 39.78
N HIS A 213 -2.49 3.94 40.29
CA HIS A 213 -1.32 4.71 39.84
C HIS A 213 -0.53 3.99 38.79
N TYR A 214 -0.23 4.69 37.68
CA TYR A 214 0.73 4.24 36.68
C TYR A 214 1.68 5.41 36.31
N GLY A 215 2.97 5.22 36.55
CA GLY A 215 3.93 6.33 36.47
C GLY A 215 3.59 7.48 37.42
N ALA A 216 3.44 8.68 36.89
CA ALA A 216 3.06 9.88 37.65
C ALA A 216 1.56 10.19 37.66
N GLY A 217 0.75 9.38 36.97
CA GLY A 217 -0.67 9.64 36.76
C GLY A 217 -1.61 8.64 37.45
N VAL A 218 -2.86 9.07 37.64
CA VAL A 218 -3.95 8.21 38.09
C VAL A 218 -4.72 7.71 36.87
N THR A 219 -4.76 6.39 36.68
CA THR A 219 -5.42 5.73 35.53
C THR A 219 -6.82 5.24 35.85
N GLY A 220 -7.19 5.22 37.15
CA GLY A 220 -8.50 4.79 37.61
C GLY A 220 -8.61 4.77 39.13
N VAL A 221 -9.66 4.16 39.66
CA VAL A 221 -9.91 4.01 41.11
C VAL A 221 -10.61 2.67 41.37
N ILE A 222 -10.22 1.99 42.43
CA ILE A 222 -10.98 0.89 43.03
C ILE A 222 -11.73 1.44 44.25
N VAL A 223 -13.03 1.22 44.32
CA VAL A 223 -13.84 1.63 45.49
C VAL A 223 -14.55 0.42 46.06
N VAL A 224 -14.44 0.27 47.36
CA VAL A 224 -15.07 -0.81 48.12
C VAL A 224 -15.94 -0.20 49.21
N SER A 225 -17.10 -0.78 49.47
CA SER A 225 -17.97 -0.38 50.60
C SER A 225 -18.30 -1.57 51.53
N LYS A 226 -18.49 -1.28 52.81
CA LYS A 226 -19.01 -2.20 53.82
C LYS A 226 -20.12 -1.52 54.59
N LEU A 227 -21.18 -2.27 54.90
CA LEU A 227 -22.29 -1.78 55.72
C LEU A 227 -21.81 -1.56 57.16
N GLY A 228 -22.19 -0.42 57.75
CA GLY A 228 -21.76 0.01 59.06
C GLY A 228 -20.61 1.01 59.06
N ALA A 229 -20.43 1.71 60.18
CA ALA A 229 -19.36 2.67 60.36
C ALA A 229 -18.06 1.98 60.76
N ASP A 230 -16.90 2.51 60.30
CA ASP A 230 -15.53 2.11 60.69
C ASP A 230 -15.20 0.61 60.48
N GLN A 231 -15.61 0.10 59.30
CA GLN A 231 -15.52 -1.33 58.98
C GLN A 231 -14.21 -1.76 58.28
N PHE A 232 -13.31 -0.83 57.92
CA PHE A 232 -12.06 -1.15 57.25
C PHE A 232 -10.85 -1.06 58.21
N PRO A 233 -10.24 -2.18 58.60
CA PRO A 233 -8.96 -2.17 59.29
C PRO A 233 -7.81 -1.75 58.39
N ASP A 234 -6.69 -1.32 58.93
CA ASP A 234 -5.49 -0.91 58.21
C ASP A 234 -4.96 -2.01 57.25
N ASP A 235 -5.19 -3.28 57.59
CA ASP A 235 -4.78 -4.41 56.75
C ASP A 235 -5.57 -4.47 55.45
N ASP A 236 -6.87 -4.18 55.47
CA ASP A 236 -7.71 -4.10 54.26
C ASP A 236 -7.23 -2.96 53.34
N VAL A 237 -6.84 -1.82 53.91
CA VAL A 237 -6.31 -0.68 53.17
C VAL A 237 -5.03 -1.10 52.41
N ARG A 238 -4.09 -1.73 53.10
CA ARG A 238 -2.82 -2.20 52.52
C ARG A 238 -3.05 -3.23 51.41
N VAL A 239 -3.94 -4.19 51.59
CA VAL A 239 -4.29 -5.21 50.60
C VAL A 239 -4.87 -4.57 49.36
N LEU A 240 -5.78 -3.60 49.52
CA LEU A 240 -6.38 -2.93 48.38
C LEU A 240 -5.38 -2.04 47.63
N GLU A 241 -4.44 -1.37 48.32
CA GLU A 241 -3.38 -0.58 47.68
C GLU A 241 -2.44 -1.44 46.84
N VAL A 242 -2.07 -2.63 47.30
CA VAL A 242 -1.24 -3.56 46.54
C VAL A 242 -2.00 -4.09 45.33
N LEU A 243 -3.26 -4.46 45.50
CA LEU A 243 -4.11 -4.90 44.38
C LEU A 243 -4.29 -3.77 43.36
N ALA A 244 -4.53 -2.55 43.79
CA ALA A 244 -4.64 -1.37 42.95
C ALA A 244 -3.37 -1.14 42.12
N SER A 245 -2.18 -1.35 42.70
CA SER A 245 -0.92 -1.29 41.97
C SER A 245 -0.83 -2.33 40.83
N HIS A 246 -1.25 -3.57 41.08
CA HIS A 246 -1.28 -4.60 40.02
C HIS A 246 -2.36 -4.35 38.96
N ALA A 247 -3.57 -3.92 39.39
CA ALA A 247 -4.66 -3.58 38.50
C ALA A 247 -4.30 -2.42 37.56
N SER A 248 -3.60 -1.40 38.11
CA SER A 248 -3.18 -0.25 37.27
C SER A 248 -2.23 -0.64 36.15
N VAL A 249 -1.28 -1.55 36.41
CA VAL A 249 -0.36 -2.07 35.39
C VAL A 249 -1.12 -2.88 34.35
N ALA A 250 -2.06 -3.74 34.76
CA ALA A 250 -2.84 -4.55 33.86
C ALA A 250 -3.74 -3.70 32.94
N ILE A 251 -4.41 -2.68 33.51
CA ILE A 251 -5.25 -1.74 32.76
C ILE A 251 -4.43 -0.99 31.70
N GLU A 252 -3.25 -0.51 32.07
CA GLU A 252 -2.41 0.22 31.13
C GLU A 252 -1.85 -0.68 30.03
N ASN A 253 -1.47 -1.92 30.39
CA ASN A 253 -1.06 -2.91 29.38
C ASN A 253 -2.19 -3.22 28.39
N ALA A 254 -3.42 -3.37 28.86
CA ALA A 254 -4.58 -3.59 27.99
C ALA A 254 -4.84 -2.39 27.06
N ARG A 255 -4.73 -1.16 27.57
CA ARG A 255 -4.83 0.07 26.74
C ARG A 255 -3.75 0.17 25.66
N LEU A 256 -2.51 -0.11 26.05
CA LEU A 256 -1.38 -0.12 25.12
C LEU A 256 -1.55 -1.20 24.06
N TYR A 257 -2.02 -2.38 24.44
CA TYR A 257 -2.30 -3.47 23.52
C TYR A 257 -3.41 -3.11 22.52
N GLU A 258 -4.51 -2.53 23.00
CA GLU A 258 -5.62 -2.11 22.13
C GLU A 258 -5.18 -1.01 21.16
N THR A 259 -4.40 -0.03 21.64
CA THR A 259 -3.85 1.03 20.80
C THR A 259 -2.92 0.46 19.72
N ALA A 260 -1.97 -0.39 20.12
CA ALA A 260 -1.05 -1.03 19.17
C ALA A 260 -1.77 -1.90 18.15
N ARG A 261 -2.82 -2.61 18.56
CA ARG A 261 -3.67 -3.41 17.67
C ARG A 261 -4.40 -2.56 16.63
N ARG A 262 -4.95 -1.41 17.06
CA ARG A 262 -5.60 -0.45 16.13
C ARG A 262 -4.60 0.16 15.16
N GLU A 263 -3.45 0.57 15.64
CA GLU A 263 -2.38 1.11 14.79
C GLU A 263 -1.87 0.09 13.79
N ALA A 264 -1.68 -1.17 14.22
CA ALA A 264 -1.29 -2.25 13.31
C ALA A 264 -2.36 -2.55 12.26
N ALA A 265 -3.65 -2.55 12.64
CA ALA A 265 -4.74 -2.73 11.69
C ALA A 265 -4.79 -1.59 10.65
N ASN A 266 -4.65 -0.34 11.10
CA ASN A 266 -4.61 0.82 10.20
C ASN A 266 -3.38 0.79 9.28
N ALA A 267 -2.21 0.39 9.81
CA ALA A 267 -0.98 0.27 9.01
C ALA A 267 -1.10 -0.83 7.94
N ASN A 268 -1.70 -1.97 8.27
CA ASN A 268 -1.96 -3.04 7.32
C ASN A 268 -2.91 -2.58 6.21
N GLU A 269 -4.00 -1.89 6.56
CA GLU A 269 -4.93 -1.32 5.58
C GLU A 269 -4.23 -0.36 4.60
N GLN A 270 -3.39 0.54 5.14
CA GLN A 270 -2.61 1.47 4.31
C GLN A 270 -1.62 0.73 3.41
N LEU A 271 -0.99 -0.34 3.89
CA LEU A 271 -0.06 -1.16 3.11
C LEU A 271 -0.77 -1.88 1.96
N GLU A 272 -1.96 -2.43 2.19
CA GLU A 272 -2.76 -3.06 1.13
C GLU A 272 -3.11 -2.08 0.02
N VAL A 273 -3.58 -0.87 0.38
CA VAL A 273 -3.86 0.19 -0.60
C VAL A 273 -2.60 0.58 -1.37
N ALA A 274 -1.47 0.77 -0.68
CA ALA A 274 -0.21 1.12 -1.32
C ALA A 274 0.28 0.04 -2.29
N ASN A 275 0.21 -1.24 -1.90
CA ASN A 275 0.59 -2.36 -2.76
C ASN A 275 -0.31 -2.46 -4.01
N ALA A 276 -1.63 -2.29 -3.85
CA ALA A 276 -2.56 -2.27 -4.97
C ALA A 276 -2.24 -1.13 -5.97
N LEU A 277 -1.93 0.06 -5.46
CA LEU A 277 -1.54 1.21 -6.29
C LEU A 277 -0.19 1.00 -6.99
N LEU A 278 0.78 0.38 -6.34
CA LEU A 278 2.08 0.06 -6.95
C LEU A 278 1.95 -0.99 -8.05
N ALA A 279 1.15 -2.03 -7.84
CA ALA A 279 0.86 -3.04 -8.86
C ALA A 279 0.17 -2.41 -10.08
N PHE A 280 -0.86 -1.62 -9.83
CA PHE A 280 -1.58 -0.87 -10.86
C PHE A 280 -0.64 0.06 -11.65
N SER A 281 0.21 0.83 -10.96
CA SER A 281 1.15 1.76 -11.59
C SER A 281 2.13 1.06 -12.55
N ARG A 282 2.60 -0.15 -12.19
CA ARG A 282 3.48 -0.94 -13.07
C ARG A 282 2.77 -1.43 -14.31
N GLU A 283 1.54 -1.89 -14.17
CA GLU A 283 0.77 -2.40 -15.29
C GLU A 283 0.40 -1.30 -16.30
N VAL A 284 -0.05 -0.13 -15.82
CA VAL A 284 -0.45 0.98 -16.70
C VAL A 284 0.73 1.74 -17.31
N ALA A 285 1.96 1.44 -16.89
CA ALA A 285 3.17 2.03 -17.47
C ALA A 285 3.67 1.29 -18.73
N THR A 286 3.17 0.09 -19.01
CA THR A 286 3.66 -0.76 -20.11
C THR A 286 3.01 -0.55 -21.47
N PRO A 287 1.73 -0.16 -21.61
CA PRO A 287 1.11 0.00 -22.92
C PRO A 287 1.62 1.25 -23.66
N ASP A 288 1.87 1.10 -24.96
CA ASP A 288 2.36 2.17 -25.83
C ASP A 288 1.23 3.04 -26.40
N GLU A 289 0.03 2.50 -26.52
CA GLU A 289 -1.11 3.21 -27.05
C GLU A 289 -2.03 3.80 -25.98
N LEU A 290 -2.52 5.01 -26.20
CA LEU A 290 -3.43 5.71 -25.28
C LEU A 290 -4.74 4.94 -25.06
N GLY A 291 -5.23 4.22 -26.10
CA GLY A 291 -6.43 3.39 -26.01
C GLY A 291 -6.26 2.27 -25.02
N ASP A 292 -5.17 1.53 -25.12
CA ASP A 292 -4.85 0.40 -24.26
C ASP A 292 -4.69 0.83 -22.80
N VAL A 293 -4.04 1.98 -22.56
CA VAL A 293 -3.93 2.56 -21.20
C VAL A 293 -5.32 2.85 -20.62
N LEU A 294 -6.22 3.44 -21.42
CA LEU A 294 -7.57 3.76 -20.96
C LEU A 294 -8.38 2.50 -20.60
N GLU A 295 -8.33 1.47 -21.46
CA GLU A 295 -9.01 0.19 -21.23
C GLU A 295 -8.45 -0.53 -20.01
N LEU A 296 -7.13 -0.57 -19.89
CA LEU A 296 -6.46 -1.18 -18.73
C LEU A 296 -6.84 -0.47 -17.42
N VAL A 297 -6.85 0.87 -17.41
CA VAL A 297 -7.23 1.67 -16.25
C VAL A 297 -8.65 1.35 -15.78
N VAL A 298 -9.65 1.33 -16.69
CA VAL A 298 -11.04 1.06 -16.27
C VAL A 298 -11.21 -0.36 -15.77
N ARG A 299 -10.63 -1.34 -16.48
CA ARG A 299 -10.69 -2.75 -16.08
C ARG A 299 -10.08 -2.99 -14.71
N ARG A 300 -8.84 -2.55 -14.51
CA ARG A 300 -8.15 -2.75 -13.22
C ARG A 300 -8.79 -1.97 -12.08
N THR A 301 -9.36 -0.81 -12.36
CA THR A 301 -10.12 -0.05 -11.35
C THR A 301 -11.36 -0.82 -10.90
N ALA A 302 -12.11 -1.41 -11.83
CA ALA A 302 -13.27 -2.23 -11.50
C ALA A 302 -12.87 -3.46 -10.66
N GLU A 303 -11.82 -4.18 -11.07
CA GLU A 303 -11.30 -5.36 -10.36
C GLU A 303 -10.84 -5.01 -8.92
N LEU A 304 -10.02 -3.96 -8.76
CA LEU A 304 -9.46 -3.59 -7.46
C LEU A 304 -10.51 -3.05 -6.46
N LEU A 305 -11.59 -2.48 -6.96
CA LEU A 305 -12.68 -1.94 -6.12
C LEU A 305 -13.84 -2.92 -5.95
N ASP A 306 -13.74 -4.09 -6.61
CA ASP A 306 -14.85 -5.04 -6.70
C ASP A 306 -16.14 -4.34 -7.17
N ALA A 307 -15.98 -3.54 -8.25
CA ALA A 307 -17.04 -2.77 -8.83
C ALA A 307 -17.52 -3.41 -10.14
N PRO A 308 -18.84 -3.53 -10.37
CA PRO A 308 -19.36 -4.18 -11.58
C PRO A 308 -19.05 -3.39 -12.86
N ARG A 309 -18.86 -2.07 -12.74
CA ARG A 309 -18.64 -1.19 -13.87
C ARG A 309 -17.68 -0.07 -13.52
N ALA A 310 -16.82 0.29 -14.47
CA ALA A 310 -15.96 1.46 -14.39
C ALA A 310 -15.89 2.18 -15.74
N SER A 311 -15.69 3.49 -15.72
CA SER A 311 -15.58 4.32 -16.93
C SER A 311 -14.71 5.54 -16.71
N ILE A 312 -14.09 6.04 -17.79
CA ILE A 312 -13.32 7.29 -17.78
C ILE A 312 -14.04 8.31 -18.64
N TRP A 313 -14.21 9.48 -18.08
CA TRP A 313 -14.82 10.63 -18.73
C TRP A 313 -13.83 11.78 -18.82
N ARG A 314 -13.89 12.57 -19.90
CA ARG A 314 -13.03 13.73 -20.11
C ARG A 314 -13.86 14.92 -20.57
N GLN A 315 -13.47 16.09 -20.08
CA GLN A 315 -14.02 17.37 -20.51
C GLN A 315 -13.69 17.65 -21.98
N GLU A 316 -14.71 17.93 -22.79
CA GLU A 316 -14.57 18.40 -24.17
C GLU A 316 -15.21 19.78 -24.31
N GLY A 317 -14.44 20.72 -24.85
CA GLY A 317 -14.91 22.08 -25.11
C GLY A 317 -14.98 23.02 -23.89
N PRO A 318 -15.32 24.29 -24.12
CA PRO A 318 -15.32 25.33 -23.08
C PRO A 318 -16.53 25.26 -22.13
N GLN A 319 -17.58 24.52 -22.46
CA GLN A 319 -18.81 24.41 -21.67
C GLN A 319 -18.79 23.24 -20.66
N SER A 320 -17.63 22.65 -20.41
CA SER A 320 -17.44 21.60 -19.40
C SER A 320 -18.25 20.30 -19.65
N GLU A 321 -18.64 20.03 -20.89
CA GLU A 321 -19.28 18.78 -21.27
C GLU A 321 -18.29 17.61 -21.09
N LEU A 322 -18.74 16.51 -20.48
CA LEU A 322 -17.97 15.29 -20.29
C LEU A 322 -18.33 14.27 -21.39
N ARG A 323 -17.31 13.69 -21.99
CA ARG A 323 -17.43 12.58 -22.94
C ARG A 323 -16.72 11.35 -22.40
N ALA A 324 -17.37 10.21 -22.54
CA ALA A 324 -16.79 8.95 -22.15
C ALA A 324 -15.68 8.51 -23.12
N LEU A 325 -14.56 8.03 -22.56
CA LEU A 325 -13.38 7.59 -23.31
C LEU A 325 -13.23 6.07 -23.30
N ALA A 326 -13.47 5.43 -22.16
CA ALA A 326 -13.34 4.00 -21.98
C ALA A 326 -14.37 3.48 -20.98
N PHE A 327 -14.69 2.20 -21.11
CA PHE A 327 -15.68 1.50 -20.31
C PHE A 327 -15.18 0.12 -19.93
N HIS A 328 -15.65 -0.38 -18.79
CA HIS A 328 -15.52 -1.77 -18.37
C HIS A 328 -16.80 -2.22 -17.69
N GLY A 329 -17.28 -3.43 -18.00
CA GLY A 329 -18.47 -4.02 -17.39
C GLY A 329 -19.81 -3.48 -17.91
N TYR A 330 -19.81 -2.70 -18.99
CA TYR A 330 -21.02 -2.23 -19.66
C TYR A 330 -21.40 -3.12 -20.85
N GLU A 331 -22.69 -3.20 -21.15
CA GLU A 331 -23.13 -3.86 -22.36
C GLU A 331 -22.80 -3.01 -23.62
N PRO A 332 -22.50 -3.63 -24.77
CA PRO A 332 -22.08 -2.88 -25.98
C PRO A 332 -23.09 -1.82 -26.43
N GLU A 333 -24.37 -2.00 -26.14
CA GLU A 333 -25.40 -1.03 -26.46
C GLU A 333 -25.34 0.20 -25.54
N ASP A 334 -25.10 -0.02 -24.24
CA ASP A 334 -24.93 1.06 -23.28
C ASP A 334 -23.64 1.85 -23.52
N GLU A 335 -22.56 1.17 -23.88
CA GLU A 335 -21.32 1.84 -24.26
C GLU A 335 -21.51 2.78 -25.45
N ARG A 336 -22.19 2.33 -26.50
CA ARG A 336 -22.49 3.17 -27.67
C ARG A 336 -23.31 4.38 -27.29
N ARG A 337 -24.38 4.20 -26.50
CA ARG A 337 -25.22 5.29 -26.02
C ARG A 337 -24.41 6.29 -25.18
N LEU A 338 -23.59 5.80 -24.24
CA LEU A 338 -22.79 6.66 -23.36
C LEU A 338 -21.67 7.41 -24.11
N ARG A 339 -21.13 6.86 -25.21
CA ARG A 339 -20.15 7.57 -26.04
C ARG A 339 -20.75 8.74 -26.82
N GLU A 340 -22.02 8.67 -27.16
CA GLU A 340 -22.76 9.71 -27.88
C GLU A 340 -23.33 10.79 -26.96
N VAL A 341 -23.44 10.49 -25.66
CA VAL A 341 -24.00 11.38 -24.65
C VAL A 341 -22.95 12.35 -24.14
N ARG A 342 -23.31 13.61 -24.07
CA ARG A 342 -22.53 14.65 -23.39
C ARG A 342 -23.20 15.00 -22.07
N VAL A 343 -22.56 14.68 -20.99
CA VAL A 343 -23.02 15.07 -19.66
C VAL A 343 -22.67 16.53 -19.44
N GLY A 344 -23.65 17.35 -19.10
CA GLY A 344 -23.47 18.78 -18.80
C GLY A 344 -22.52 19.02 -17.62
N PRO A 345 -22.21 20.28 -17.29
CA PRO A 345 -21.19 20.59 -16.31
C PRO A 345 -21.45 19.85 -14.99
N ALA A 346 -20.51 18.94 -14.70
CA ALA A 346 -20.58 18.12 -13.51
C ALA A 346 -20.75 19.04 -12.30
N PRO A 347 -21.72 18.77 -11.48
CA PRO A 347 -22.05 19.63 -10.38
C PRO A 347 -20.98 19.48 -9.36
N THR A 348 -20.27 20.35 -9.06
CA THR A 348 -19.77 20.51 -7.72
C THR A 348 -18.38 21.11 -7.65
N LYS A 349 -18.29 22.13 -6.85
CA LYS A 349 -17.03 22.69 -6.35
C LYS A 349 -16.05 21.59 -5.89
N LYS A 350 -16.54 20.44 -5.39
CA LYS A 350 -15.74 19.32 -4.90
C LYS A 350 -14.97 18.62 -6.02
N LEU A 351 -15.62 18.28 -7.15
CA LEU A 351 -14.91 17.70 -8.31
C LEU A 351 -13.85 18.65 -8.86
N LEU A 352 -14.15 19.94 -8.90
CA LEU A 352 -13.20 20.97 -9.32
C LEU A 352 -12.06 21.17 -8.31
N ALA A 353 -12.29 20.87 -7.03
CA ALA A 353 -11.25 20.88 -6.00
C ALA A 353 -10.38 19.58 -6.01
N GLY A 354 -10.74 18.60 -6.83
CA GLY A 354 -10.02 17.32 -6.90
C GLY A 354 -10.46 16.29 -5.86
N GLU A 355 -11.61 16.51 -5.21
CA GLU A 355 -12.14 15.59 -4.21
C GLU A 355 -12.97 14.47 -4.86
N VAL A 356 -12.89 13.27 -4.29
CA VAL A 356 -13.77 12.16 -4.67
C VAL A 356 -15.20 12.47 -4.20
N VAL A 357 -16.16 12.28 -5.09
CA VAL A 357 -17.58 12.54 -4.83
C VAL A 357 -18.36 11.24 -4.99
N VAL A 358 -19.21 10.95 -4.03
CA VAL A 358 -20.19 9.85 -4.15
C VAL A 358 -21.54 10.46 -4.47
N LEU A 359 -22.20 9.93 -5.51
CA LEU A 359 -23.55 10.31 -5.92
C LEU A 359 -24.47 9.10 -5.83
N ASN A 360 -25.66 9.29 -5.33
CA ASN A 360 -26.71 8.28 -5.43
C ASN A 360 -27.39 8.33 -6.81
N ALA A 361 -28.23 7.34 -7.11
CA ALA A 361 -28.92 7.25 -8.40
C ALA A 361 -29.83 8.45 -8.66
N GLU A 362 -30.45 9.03 -7.64
CA GLU A 362 -31.31 10.20 -7.74
C GLU A 362 -30.51 11.45 -8.10
N GLU A 363 -29.38 11.68 -7.42
CA GLU A 363 -28.47 12.79 -7.71
C GLU A 363 -27.88 12.67 -9.13
N LEU A 364 -27.52 11.44 -9.55
CA LEU A 364 -27.02 11.19 -10.90
C LEU A 364 -28.08 11.50 -11.98
N SER A 365 -29.34 11.16 -11.72
CA SER A 365 -30.44 11.42 -12.65
C SER A 365 -30.74 12.90 -12.86
N THR A 366 -30.25 13.78 -11.97
CA THR A 366 -30.35 15.23 -12.13
C THR A 366 -29.31 15.82 -13.08
N LEU A 367 -28.31 15.02 -13.50
CA LEU A 367 -27.30 15.44 -14.44
C LEU A 367 -27.81 15.36 -15.87
N ASP A 368 -27.73 16.47 -16.62
CA ASP A 368 -28.11 16.51 -18.01
C ASP A 368 -27.30 15.51 -18.85
N GLY A 369 -28.02 14.68 -19.62
CA GLY A 369 -27.42 13.75 -20.57
C GLY A 369 -27.07 12.37 -19.98
N VAL A 370 -27.33 12.08 -18.71
CA VAL A 370 -27.19 10.73 -18.18
C VAL A 370 -28.41 9.88 -18.60
N PRO A 371 -28.22 8.72 -19.26
CA PRO A 371 -29.32 7.87 -19.69
C PRO A 371 -30.16 7.39 -18.52
N ALA A 372 -31.49 7.52 -18.62
CA ALA A 372 -32.40 6.88 -17.69
C ALA A 372 -32.25 5.36 -17.78
N GLY A 373 -31.94 4.69 -16.68
CA GLY A 373 -31.78 3.23 -16.63
C GLY A 373 -30.37 2.72 -16.29
N LEU A 374 -29.42 3.60 -16.00
CA LEU A 374 -28.20 3.18 -15.31
C LEU A 374 -28.58 2.73 -13.89
N SER A 375 -28.90 1.45 -13.75
CA SER A 375 -29.27 0.87 -12.46
C SER A 375 -27.99 0.61 -11.65
N SER A 376 -27.72 1.47 -10.70
CA SER A 376 -26.74 1.25 -9.63
C SER A 376 -27.15 2.11 -8.44
N PRO A 377 -27.00 1.61 -7.21
CA PRO A 377 -27.41 2.35 -6.03
C PRO A 377 -26.57 3.62 -5.78
N SER A 378 -25.29 3.58 -6.12
CA SER A 378 -24.41 4.72 -5.97
C SER A 378 -23.23 4.69 -6.96
N PHE A 379 -22.64 5.86 -7.17
CA PHE A 379 -21.51 6.09 -8.05
C PHE A 379 -20.44 6.87 -7.31
N ALA A 380 -19.19 6.44 -7.41
CA ALA A 380 -18.05 7.20 -6.91
C ALA A 380 -17.28 7.79 -8.09
N LEU A 381 -17.02 9.09 -8.03
CA LEU A 381 -16.39 9.90 -9.05
C LEU A 381 -15.08 10.44 -8.51
N ALA A 382 -13.95 10.04 -9.11
CA ALA A 382 -12.63 10.56 -8.77
C ALA A 382 -12.09 11.44 -9.89
N PRO A 383 -12.07 12.77 -9.70
CA PRO A 383 -11.58 13.69 -10.71
C PRO A 383 -10.07 13.71 -10.75
N PHE A 384 -9.53 13.94 -11.95
CA PHE A 384 -8.11 14.21 -12.17
C PHE A 384 -7.94 15.14 -13.37
N ARG A 385 -6.76 15.74 -13.48
CA ARG A 385 -6.48 16.70 -14.55
C ARG A 385 -5.27 16.25 -15.35
N VAL A 386 -5.44 16.13 -16.66
CA VAL A 386 -4.35 15.88 -17.60
C VAL A 386 -4.23 17.11 -18.50
N GLU A 387 -3.10 17.82 -18.38
CA GLU A 387 -2.90 19.15 -18.97
C GLU A 387 -3.97 20.13 -18.47
N GLU A 388 -4.69 20.82 -19.40
CA GLU A 388 -5.73 21.80 -19.07
C GLU A 388 -7.15 21.18 -19.01
N ARG A 389 -7.29 19.84 -19.21
CA ARG A 389 -8.59 19.16 -19.28
C ARG A 389 -8.88 18.32 -18.07
N TRP A 390 -10.08 18.48 -17.54
CA TRP A 390 -10.60 17.63 -16.50
C TRP A 390 -10.99 16.25 -17.04
N SER A 391 -10.69 15.25 -16.27
CA SER A 391 -11.12 13.87 -16.47
C SER A 391 -11.66 13.32 -15.16
N CYS A 392 -12.51 12.32 -15.25
CA CYS A 392 -13.11 11.67 -14.09
C CYS A 392 -13.10 10.15 -14.27
N LEU A 393 -12.60 9.45 -13.29
CA LEU A 393 -12.74 8.00 -13.16
C LEU A 393 -14.02 7.74 -12.37
N VAL A 394 -14.95 6.99 -12.95
CA VAL A 394 -16.26 6.72 -12.38
C VAL A 394 -16.40 5.22 -12.16
N VAL A 395 -16.87 4.84 -10.98
CA VAL A 395 -17.17 3.45 -10.63
C VAL A 395 -18.57 3.35 -10.05
N ASN A 396 -19.22 2.23 -10.31
CA ASN A 396 -20.57 1.92 -9.83
C ASN A 396 -20.47 0.99 -8.63
N ALA A 397 -21.28 1.20 -7.59
CA ALA A 397 -21.40 0.25 -6.51
C ALA A 397 -22.13 -1.02 -6.97
N PRO A 398 -21.82 -2.20 -6.39
CA PRO A 398 -22.58 -3.42 -6.59
C PRO A 398 -24.04 -3.26 -6.15
N ASP A 399 -24.95 -4.04 -6.75
CA ASP A 399 -26.35 -4.07 -6.34
C ASP A 399 -26.46 -4.63 -4.92
N GLY A 400 -27.11 -3.88 -4.04
CA GLY A 400 -27.33 -4.25 -2.64
C GLY A 400 -26.21 -3.79 -1.67
N ASP A 401 -25.21 -3.04 -2.15
CA ASP A 401 -24.21 -2.41 -1.30
C ASP A 401 -24.66 -0.96 -0.96
N ASP A 402 -24.62 -0.58 0.32
CA ASP A 402 -25.06 0.75 0.79
C ASP A 402 -24.10 1.89 0.40
N GLY A 403 -23.04 1.59 -0.34
CA GLY A 403 -22.10 2.60 -0.82
C GLY A 403 -20.62 2.19 -0.76
N PHE A 404 -19.76 3.17 -0.92
CA PHE A 404 -18.31 2.97 -0.91
C PHE A 404 -17.72 3.18 0.48
N SER A 405 -16.98 2.20 1.01
CA SER A 405 -16.21 2.37 2.24
C SER A 405 -15.14 3.45 2.06
N GLU A 406 -14.69 4.05 3.18
CA GLU A 406 -13.61 5.05 3.16
C GLU A 406 -12.33 4.51 2.53
N GLN A 407 -12.03 3.23 2.74
CA GLN A 407 -10.91 2.52 2.13
C GLN A 407 -11.05 2.45 0.60
N LYS A 408 -12.23 2.05 0.07
CA LYS A 408 -12.51 2.03 -1.38
C LYS A 408 -12.40 3.43 -1.99
N LEU A 409 -12.85 4.47 -1.28
CA LEU A 409 -12.72 5.86 -1.76
C LEU A 409 -11.26 6.34 -1.77
N ARG A 410 -10.47 6.01 -0.76
CA ARG A 410 -9.02 6.29 -0.75
C ARG A 410 -8.30 5.57 -1.89
N LEU A 411 -8.62 4.30 -2.12
CA LEU A 411 -8.06 3.52 -3.22
C LEU A 411 -8.45 4.14 -4.57
N LEU A 412 -9.71 4.50 -4.78
CA LEU A 412 -10.18 5.16 -6.01
C LEU A 412 -9.47 6.49 -6.26
N ALA A 413 -9.25 7.31 -5.22
CA ALA A 413 -8.46 8.54 -5.33
C ALA A 413 -7.02 8.26 -5.78
N GLY A 414 -6.38 7.24 -5.20
CA GLY A 414 -5.06 6.79 -5.59
C GLY A 414 -5.00 6.28 -7.04
N LEU A 415 -5.96 5.45 -7.45
CA LEU A 415 -6.10 4.95 -8.82
C LEU A 415 -6.29 6.08 -9.83
N SER A 416 -7.12 7.08 -9.51
CA SER A 416 -7.31 8.27 -10.33
C SER A 416 -6.01 9.06 -10.52
N HIS A 417 -5.20 9.18 -9.47
CA HIS A 417 -3.89 9.81 -9.55
C HIS A 417 -2.90 9.03 -10.43
N GLN A 418 -2.87 7.69 -10.31
CA GLN A 418 -2.04 6.85 -11.17
C GLN A 418 -2.52 6.87 -12.63
N ALA A 419 -3.82 6.85 -12.86
CA ALA A 419 -4.40 7.03 -14.19
C ALA A 419 -3.98 8.36 -14.82
N LYS A 420 -3.99 9.46 -14.06
CA LYS A 420 -3.46 10.75 -14.50
C LYS A 420 -2.03 10.64 -14.98
N LEU A 421 -1.15 10.02 -14.20
CA LEU A 421 0.28 9.88 -14.54
C LEU A 421 0.47 9.01 -15.79
N ALA A 422 -0.22 7.87 -15.87
CA ALA A 422 -0.15 6.97 -17.01
C ALA A 422 -0.60 7.65 -18.31
N LEU A 423 -1.76 8.33 -18.27
CA LEU A 423 -2.28 9.07 -19.44
C LEU A 423 -1.40 10.25 -19.84
N ALA A 424 -0.81 10.95 -18.88
CA ALA A 424 0.14 12.02 -19.18
C ALA A 424 1.41 11.47 -19.84
N ASN A 425 1.94 10.35 -19.35
CA ASN A 425 3.10 9.67 -19.91
C ASN A 425 2.83 9.16 -21.33
N ALA A 426 1.74 8.43 -21.55
CA ALA A 426 1.37 7.93 -22.86
C ALA A 426 1.23 9.07 -23.90
N ARG A 427 0.61 10.20 -23.51
CA ARG A 427 0.51 11.38 -24.37
C ARG A 427 1.85 12.04 -24.66
N SER A 428 2.70 12.16 -23.63
CA SER A 428 4.03 12.75 -23.78
C SER A 428 4.89 11.90 -24.73
N PHE A 429 4.83 10.58 -24.59
CA PHE A 429 5.51 9.63 -25.46
C PHE A 429 5.01 9.76 -26.91
N ARG A 430 3.70 9.76 -27.10
CA ARG A 430 3.08 9.94 -28.43
C ARG A 430 3.48 11.29 -29.06
N ARG A 431 3.49 12.36 -28.29
CA ARG A 431 3.90 13.69 -28.77
C ARG A 431 5.37 13.72 -29.15
N LEU A 432 6.24 13.11 -28.33
CA LEU A 432 7.68 13.00 -28.61
C LEU A 432 7.91 12.23 -29.90
N ARG A 433 7.27 11.06 -30.05
CA ARG A 433 7.34 10.26 -31.29
C ARG A 433 6.87 11.04 -32.51
N GLN A 434 5.75 11.74 -32.40
CA GLN A 434 5.20 12.54 -33.48
C GLN A 434 6.11 13.71 -33.86
N THR A 435 6.72 14.37 -32.86
CA THR A 435 7.71 15.43 -33.08
C THR A 435 8.97 14.87 -33.74
N MET A 436 9.45 13.71 -33.30
CA MET A 436 10.57 13.02 -33.91
C MET A 436 10.31 12.71 -35.39
N LEU A 437 9.17 12.06 -35.71
CA LEU A 437 8.80 11.75 -37.10
C LEU A 437 8.69 13.01 -37.96
N SER A 438 8.06 14.07 -37.47
CA SER A 438 7.98 15.34 -38.20
C SER A 438 9.33 16.01 -38.41
N THR A 439 10.26 15.87 -37.47
CA THR A 439 11.62 16.38 -37.59
C THR A 439 12.39 15.58 -38.64
N VAL A 440 12.23 14.26 -38.62
CA VAL A 440 12.81 13.34 -39.60
C VAL A 440 12.32 13.67 -41.03
N GLU A 441 11.00 13.83 -41.20
CA GLU A 441 10.42 14.23 -42.50
C GLU A 441 10.98 15.59 -42.97
N ALA A 442 11.12 16.55 -42.02
CA ALA A 442 11.67 17.86 -42.36
C ALA A 442 13.13 17.79 -42.80
N LEU A 443 13.94 16.91 -42.17
CA LEU A 443 15.34 16.69 -42.54
C LEU A 443 15.45 15.96 -43.90
N ALA A 444 14.64 14.93 -44.16
CA ALA A 444 14.56 14.26 -45.45
C ALA A 444 14.18 15.22 -46.56
N ASN A 445 13.15 16.03 -46.36
CA ASN A 445 12.74 17.08 -47.28
C ASN A 445 13.85 18.12 -47.53
N ALA A 446 14.62 18.48 -46.51
CA ALA A 446 15.75 19.41 -46.67
C ALA A 446 16.90 18.78 -47.48
N ALA A 447 17.13 17.46 -47.34
CA ALA A 447 18.09 16.71 -48.15
C ALA A 447 17.64 16.70 -49.62
N GLU A 448 16.36 16.41 -49.88
CA GLU A 448 15.77 16.42 -51.23
C GLU A 448 15.71 17.80 -51.89
N ALA A 449 15.57 18.89 -51.09
CA ALA A 449 15.60 20.25 -51.65
C ALA A 449 16.94 20.62 -52.32
N ASN A 450 18.01 19.90 -52.02
CA ASN A 450 19.28 19.99 -52.72
C ASN A 450 19.29 19.22 -54.06
N ASP A 451 18.50 18.18 -54.18
CA ASP A 451 18.19 17.51 -55.44
C ASP A 451 16.94 18.12 -56.04
N ARG A 452 16.84 18.33 -57.34
CA ARG A 452 15.69 18.98 -58.02
C ARG A 452 14.41 18.19 -57.96
N TYR A 453 14.27 17.20 -57.08
CA TYR A 453 13.06 16.41 -56.88
C TYR A 453 12.01 17.16 -56.04
N THR A 454 10.77 16.78 -56.24
CA THR A 454 9.64 17.35 -55.51
C THR A 454 9.70 16.95 -54.06
N SER A 455 9.36 17.86 -53.16
CA SER A 455 9.34 17.69 -51.70
C SER A 455 8.36 16.63 -51.18
N THR A 456 7.87 15.74 -52.07
CA THR A 456 6.88 14.68 -51.78
C THR A 456 7.41 13.29 -52.03
N HIS A 457 8.61 13.15 -52.65
CA HIS A 457 9.17 11.88 -53.11
C HIS A 457 9.29 10.83 -52.00
N ALA A 458 9.97 11.13 -50.88
CA ALA A 458 10.13 10.19 -49.77
C ALA A 458 8.78 9.81 -49.16
N ARG A 459 7.81 10.74 -49.12
CA ARG A 459 6.47 10.46 -48.61
C ARG A 459 5.69 9.50 -49.51
N GLU A 460 5.72 9.73 -50.84
CA GLU A 460 5.03 8.87 -51.81
C GLU A 460 5.64 7.46 -51.83
N ILE A 461 6.96 7.33 -51.71
CA ILE A 461 7.62 6.03 -51.58
C ILE A 461 7.20 5.34 -50.29
N LYS A 462 7.18 6.08 -49.16
CA LYS A 462 6.74 5.54 -47.88
C LYS A 462 5.32 4.99 -47.96
N GLU A 463 4.37 5.75 -48.51
CA GLU A 463 2.97 5.32 -48.65
C GLU A 463 2.88 4.05 -49.49
N LEU A 464 3.51 4.00 -50.64
CA LEU A 464 3.56 2.82 -51.50
C LEU A 464 4.21 1.62 -50.82
N ALA A 465 5.33 1.82 -50.12
CA ALA A 465 6.05 0.76 -49.43
C ALA A 465 5.23 0.13 -48.30
N LEU A 466 4.51 0.94 -47.52
CA LEU A 466 3.62 0.45 -46.46
C LEU A 466 2.43 -0.34 -47.02
N GLU A 467 1.86 0.09 -48.15
CA GLU A 467 0.80 -0.66 -48.83
C GLU A 467 1.29 -2.02 -49.34
N VAL A 468 2.49 -2.08 -49.94
CA VAL A 468 3.12 -3.33 -50.38
C VAL A 468 3.43 -4.24 -49.20
N ALA A 469 3.99 -3.70 -48.11
CA ALA A 469 4.29 -4.45 -46.92
C ALA A 469 3.06 -5.05 -46.23
N SER A 470 1.89 -4.34 -46.33
CA SER A 470 0.62 -4.85 -45.85
C SER A 470 0.14 -6.06 -46.66
N GLN A 471 0.43 -6.13 -47.98
CA GLN A 471 0.13 -7.30 -48.79
C GLN A 471 1.05 -8.51 -48.49
N LEU A 472 2.22 -8.24 -47.94
CA LEU A 472 3.22 -9.25 -47.53
C LEU A 472 3.08 -9.65 -46.07
N ASP A 473 2.04 -9.22 -45.38
CA ASP A 473 1.75 -9.51 -43.95
C ASP A 473 2.94 -9.19 -43.01
N LEU A 474 3.64 -8.06 -43.21
CA LEU A 474 4.72 -7.64 -42.35
C LEU A 474 4.18 -7.34 -40.93
N PRO A 475 4.90 -7.82 -39.85
CA PRO A 475 4.52 -7.51 -38.49
C PRO A 475 4.70 -6.00 -38.20
N PRO A 476 3.91 -5.45 -37.24
CA PRO A 476 3.89 -4.01 -36.91
C PRO A 476 5.27 -3.39 -36.68
N GLU A 477 6.16 -4.09 -36.00
CA GLU A 477 7.52 -3.61 -35.72
C GLU A 477 8.33 -3.41 -37.01
N ARG A 478 8.22 -4.34 -37.96
CA ARG A 478 8.89 -4.22 -39.27
C ARG A 478 8.23 -3.17 -40.16
N MET A 479 6.94 -2.94 -40.02
CA MET A 479 6.23 -1.84 -40.68
C MET A 479 6.78 -0.48 -40.27
N GLU A 480 7.09 -0.28 -38.98
CA GLU A 480 7.72 0.94 -38.47
C GLU A 480 9.14 1.13 -39.00
N GLN A 481 9.93 0.05 -39.05
CA GLN A 481 11.29 0.06 -39.61
C GLN A 481 11.26 0.42 -41.11
N LEU A 482 10.31 -0.14 -41.86
CA LEU A 482 10.09 0.18 -43.27
C LEU A 482 9.70 1.65 -43.48
N GLU A 483 8.77 2.17 -42.67
CA GLU A 483 8.37 3.58 -42.73
C GLU A 483 9.57 4.52 -42.61
N LEU A 484 10.40 4.29 -41.57
CA LEU A 484 11.62 5.08 -41.33
C LEU A 484 12.66 4.85 -42.42
N GLY A 485 12.85 3.61 -42.86
CA GLY A 485 13.76 3.26 -43.95
C GLY A 485 13.42 3.97 -45.25
N ALA A 486 12.13 3.99 -45.60
CA ALA A 486 11.65 4.69 -46.79
C ALA A 486 11.84 6.21 -46.73
N LEU A 487 11.64 6.81 -45.53
CA LEU A 487 11.90 8.24 -45.32
C LEU A 487 13.38 8.60 -45.41
N PHE A 488 14.26 7.70 -44.98
CA PHE A 488 15.70 7.97 -44.89
C PHE A 488 16.54 7.37 -46.04
N HIS A 489 15.96 6.61 -46.96
CA HIS A 489 16.71 5.86 -47.96
C HIS A 489 17.74 6.74 -48.72
N ASP A 490 17.40 8.00 -48.92
CA ASP A 490 18.18 8.98 -49.67
C ASP A 490 18.91 10.03 -48.80
N ILE A 491 18.85 9.96 -47.45
CA ILE A 491 19.41 10.96 -46.55
C ILE A 491 20.91 11.21 -46.80
N GLY A 492 21.66 10.19 -47.19
CA GLY A 492 23.06 10.29 -47.47
C GLY A 492 23.42 11.14 -48.70
N LYS A 493 22.43 11.51 -49.56
CA LYS A 493 22.64 12.46 -50.65
C LYS A 493 23.13 13.85 -50.19
N ILE A 494 22.91 14.17 -48.90
CA ILE A 494 23.53 15.37 -48.26
C ILE A 494 25.04 15.39 -48.44
N GLY A 495 25.70 14.24 -48.44
CA GLY A 495 27.14 14.13 -48.65
C GLY A 495 27.61 14.28 -50.08
N VAL A 496 26.70 14.16 -51.06
CA VAL A 496 27.04 14.27 -52.49
C VAL A 496 27.14 15.73 -52.93
N ALA A 497 28.18 16.06 -53.69
CA ALA A 497 28.35 17.42 -54.20
C ALA A 497 27.12 17.84 -55.06
N THR A 498 26.55 19.02 -54.79
CA THR A 498 25.36 19.57 -55.46
C THR A 498 25.59 19.69 -57.00
N SER A 499 26.81 19.91 -57.44
CA SER A 499 27.18 19.95 -58.87
C SER A 499 26.98 18.60 -59.57
N ILE A 500 27.12 17.49 -58.87
CA ILE A 500 26.87 16.14 -59.38
C ILE A 500 25.37 15.85 -59.40
N LEU A 501 24.68 16.11 -58.29
CA LEU A 501 23.22 15.91 -58.17
C LEU A 501 22.44 16.73 -59.19
N ARG A 502 22.90 17.96 -59.53
CA ARG A 502 22.22 18.88 -60.45
C ARG A 502 22.78 18.86 -61.87
N LYS A 503 23.63 17.93 -62.21
CA LYS A 503 24.27 17.85 -63.53
C LYS A 503 23.24 17.60 -64.63
N ARG A 504 23.29 18.45 -65.66
CA ARG A 504 22.43 18.29 -66.88
C ARG A 504 23.11 17.40 -67.91
N GLY A 505 23.13 16.10 -67.72
CA GLY A 505 23.69 15.16 -68.68
C GLY A 505 24.09 13.85 -68.03
N PRO A 506 24.64 12.91 -68.77
CA PRO A 506 25.09 11.64 -68.22
C PRO A 506 26.22 11.87 -67.22
N LEU A 507 26.20 11.11 -66.13
CA LEU A 507 27.24 11.08 -65.12
C LEU A 507 28.50 10.37 -65.68
N THR A 508 29.68 10.87 -65.30
CA THR A 508 30.92 10.10 -65.54
C THR A 508 30.98 8.89 -64.58
N PRO A 509 31.81 7.89 -64.88
CA PRO A 509 32.00 6.76 -63.96
C PRO A 509 32.39 7.19 -62.51
N GLU A 510 33.21 8.25 -62.39
CA GLU A 510 33.68 8.79 -61.11
C GLU A 510 32.50 9.50 -60.37
N GLU A 511 31.73 10.31 -61.06
CA GLU A 511 30.54 10.98 -60.49
C GLU A 511 29.48 9.96 -60.07
N ARG A 512 29.34 8.89 -60.84
CA ARG A 512 28.42 7.80 -60.52
C ARG A 512 28.87 7.08 -59.25
N ALA A 513 30.16 6.72 -59.16
CA ALA A 513 30.75 6.10 -57.98
C ALA A 513 30.61 6.99 -56.73
N GLU A 514 30.58 8.32 -56.89
CA GLU A 514 30.36 9.24 -55.76
C GLU A 514 28.90 9.23 -55.29
N ILE A 515 27.92 9.17 -56.20
CA ILE A 515 26.51 9.03 -55.82
C ILE A 515 26.27 7.66 -55.18
N GLU A 516 26.85 6.59 -55.69
CA GLU A 516 26.67 5.23 -55.17
C GLU A 516 27.18 5.05 -53.73
N LYS A 517 27.90 6.04 -53.13
CA LYS A 517 28.27 6.07 -51.70
C LYS A 517 27.17 6.60 -50.77
N HIS A 518 26.08 7.19 -51.30
CA HIS A 518 25.08 7.80 -50.44
C HIS A 518 24.40 6.82 -49.46
N PRO A 519 24.22 5.51 -49.73
CA PRO A 519 23.69 4.59 -48.73
C PRO A 519 24.61 4.41 -47.54
N GLU A 520 25.96 4.36 -47.76
CA GLU A 520 26.98 4.30 -46.70
C GLU A 520 26.98 5.59 -45.88
N TRP A 521 26.85 6.76 -46.50
CA TRP A 521 26.72 8.03 -45.81
C TRP A 521 25.37 8.13 -45.03
N GLY A 522 24.29 7.58 -45.59
CA GLY A 522 23.01 7.48 -44.91
C GLY A 522 23.11 6.67 -43.61
N GLU A 523 23.71 5.49 -43.66
CA GLU A 523 24.01 4.69 -42.47
C GLU A 523 24.86 5.46 -41.45
N THR A 524 25.91 6.15 -41.92
CA THR A 524 26.79 6.95 -41.06
C THR A 524 26.05 8.11 -40.39
N ILE A 525 25.18 8.81 -41.11
CA ILE A 525 24.37 9.91 -40.57
C ILE A 525 23.42 9.40 -39.50
N LEU A 526 22.87 8.20 -39.66
CA LEU A 526 21.93 7.61 -38.70
C LEU A 526 22.64 6.89 -37.55
N SER A 527 23.94 6.64 -37.63
CA SER A 527 24.69 5.85 -36.65
C SER A 527 24.69 6.40 -35.21
N PRO A 528 24.59 7.74 -34.95
CA PRO A 528 24.52 8.26 -33.57
C PRO A 528 23.19 8.06 -32.87
N ILE A 529 22.14 7.57 -33.58
CA ILE A 529 20.80 7.41 -33.06
C ILE A 529 20.55 5.92 -32.81
N ASP A 530 20.57 5.51 -31.54
CA ASP A 530 20.44 4.10 -31.15
C ASP A 530 19.08 3.51 -31.54
N GLU A 531 18.00 4.29 -31.49
CA GLU A 531 16.64 3.91 -31.88
C GLU A 531 16.50 3.57 -33.35
N LEU A 532 17.45 3.99 -34.19
CA LEU A 532 17.48 3.71 -35.62
C LEU A 532 18.44 2.56 -36.00
N ALA A 533 18.94 1.79 -35.01
CA ALA A 533 19.87 0.70 -35.25
C ALA A 533 19.39 -0.30 -36.30
N GLU A 534 18.11 -0.68 -36.23
CA GLU A 534 17.46 -1.63 -37.15
C GLU A 534 17.11 -1.00 -38.52
N VAL A 535 17.04 0.33 -38.59
CA VAL A 535 16.76 1.07 -39.83
C VAL A 535 18.04 1.26 -40.68
N ARG A 536 19.21 1.32 -40.06
CA ARG A 536 20.50 1.53 -40.74
C ARG A 536 20.77 0.51 -41.86
N PRO A 537 20.61 -0.81 -41.62
CA PRO A 537 20.77 -1.81 -42.67
C PRO A 537 19.79 -1.61 -43.85
N ILE A 538 18.55 -1.17 -43.54
CA ILE A 538 17.54 -0.91 -44.56
C ILE A 538 18.01 0.22 -45.49
N VAL A 539 18.48 1.33 -44.93
CA VAL A 539 19.00 2.49 -45.70
C VAL A 539 20.27 2.13 -46.45
N ARG A 540 21.20 1.38 -45.82
CA ARG A 540 22.44 0.94 -46.46
C ARG A 540 22.20 0.09 -47.70
N HIS A 541 21.20 -0.81 -47.66
CA HIS A 541 20.99 -1.80 -48.71
C HIS A 541 19.79 -1.47 -49.65
N CYS A 542 19.26 -0.24 -49.61
CA CYS A 542 18.12 0.15 -50.43
C CYS A 542 18.37 0.19 -51.96
N HIS A 543 19.64 0.07 -52.39
CA HIS A 543 20.03 0.00 -53.78
C HIS A 543 20.75 -1.32 -54.15
N GLU A 544 20.62 -2.32 -53.30
CA GLU A 544 21.03 -3.68 -53.64
C GLU A 544 20.05 -4.29 -54.62
N ARG A 545 20.56 -5.11 -55.51
CA ARG A 545 19.79 -5.79 -56.55
C ARG A 545 19.65 -7.26 -56.19
N TRP A 546 18.53 -7.83 -56.57
CA TRP A 546 18.23 -9.24 -56.34
C TRP A 546 19.32 -10.18 -56.88
N ASP A 547 19.95 -9.84 -58.04
CA ASP A 547 21.02 -10.58 -58.69
C ASP A 547 22.45 -10.32 -58.13
N GLY A 548 22.58 -9.50 -57.09
CA GLY A 548 23.87 -9.13 -56.49
C GLY A 548 24.71 -8.12 -57.30
N ALA A 549 24.13 -7.50 -58.35
CA ALA A 549 24.78 -6.46 -59.11
C ALA A 549 24.49 -5.04 -58.61
N GLY A 550 23.98 -4.92 -57.34
CA GLY A 550 23.70 -3.68 -56.65
C GLY A 550 24.88 -3.11 -55.90
N TYR A 551 24.63 -2.12 -55.03
CA TYR A 551 25.63 -1.46 -54.19
C TYR A 551 25.00 -1.10 -52.82
N PRO A 552 25.83 -0.94 -51.74
CA PRO A 552 27.30 -0.91 -51.71
C PRO A 552 27.98 -2.27 -51.49
N ASP A 553 27.28 -3.28 -50.94
CA ASP A 553 27.87 -4.53 -50.47
C ASP A 553 27.67 -5.71 -51.43
N ALA A 554 26.96 -5.50 -52.55
CA ALA A 554 26.63 -6.51 -53.55
C ALA A 554 25.90 -7.73 -52.96
N LEU A 555 24.97 -7.50 -52.02
CA LEU A 555 24.10 -8.53 -51.43
C LEU A 555 23.14 -9.05 -52.52
N ALA A 556 22.75 -10.34 -52.40
CA ALA A 556 21.88 -10.98 -53.39
C ALA A 556 20.74 -11.75 -52.67
N GLY A 557 19.56 -11.78 -53.31
CA GLY A 557 18.41 -12.55 -52.87
C GLY A 557 17.99 -12.17 -51.44
N ASP A 558 17.79 -13.17 -50.60
CA ASP A 558 17.30 -12.99 -49.23
C ASP A 558 18.31 -12.40 -48.24
N ASP A 559 19.56 -12.25 -48.61
CA ASP A 559 20.55 -11.53 -47.80
C ASP A 559 20.27 -10.01 -47.78
N ILE A 560 19.49 -9.48 -48.71
CA ILE A 560 19.03 -8.10 -48.75
C ILE A 560 17.82 -7.97 -47.77
N PRO A 561 17.81 -7.02 -46.83
CA PRO A 561 16.65 -6.78 -46.00
C PRO A 561 15.35 -6.63 -46.84
N LEU A 562 14.28 -7.29 -46.42
CA LEU A 562 13.01 -7.25 -47.18
C LEU A 562 12.49 -5.81 -47.34
N GLU A 563 12.65 -4.99 -46.31
CA GLU A 563 12.31 -3.58 -46.33
C GLU A 563 13.05 -2.82 -47.42
N SER A 564 14.35 -3.09 -47.60
CA SER A 564 15.17 -2.50 -48.66
C SER A 564 14.71 -2.94 -50.05
N ARG A 565 14.33 -4.23 -50.23
CA ARG A 565 13.78 -4.76 -51.48
C ARG A 565 12.44 -4.08 -51.84
N ILE A 566 11.59 -3.84 -50.82
CA ILE A 566 10.31 -3.12 -51.00
C ILE A 566 10.55 -1.66 -51.44
N ILE A 567 11.42 -0.95 -50.71
CA ILE A 567 11.79 0.45 -50.99
C ILE A 567 12.33 0.55 -52.43
N PHE A 568 13.21 -0.37 -52.85
CA PHE A 568 13.82 -0.34 -54.16
C PHE A 568 12.83 -0.48 -55.30
N VAL A 569 11.81 -1.34 -55.16
CA VAL A 569 10.73 -1.47 -56.14
C VAL A 569 9.88 -0.20 -56.19
N CYS A 570 9.50 0.36 -55.06
CA CYS A 570 8.71 1.58 -54.97
C CYS A 570 9.46 2.80 -55.49
N ASP A 571 10.74 2.98 -55.17
CA ASP A 571 11.58 4.05 -55.71
C ASP A 571 11.75 3.92 -57.24
N ALA A 572 12.04 2.72 -57.76
CA ALA A 572 12.15 2.47 -59.17
C ALA A 572 10.85 2.80 -59.94
N PHE A 573 9.70 2.40 -59.41
CA PHE A 573 8.40 2.74 -59.97
C PHE A 573 8.15 4.24 -60.00
N HIS A 574 8.34 4.89 -58.82
CA HIS A 574 8.18 6.33 -58.67
C HIS A 574 9.13 7.09 -59.62
N ALA A 575 10.41 6.65 -59.67
CA ALA A 575 11.38 7.21 -60.59
C ALA A 575 11.00 7.07 -62.06
N MET A 576 10.25 6.04 -62.44
CA MET A 576 9.76 5.84 -63.81
C MET A 576 8.53 6.68 -64.16
N THR A 577 7.65 6.88 -63.21
CA THR A 577 6.33 7.51 -63.41
C THR A 577 6.29 9.01 -63.11
N THR A 578 7.36 9.56 -62.51
CA THR A 578 7.47 11.00 -62.21
C THR A 578 8.27 11.72 -63.29
N GLU A 579 7.87 12.95 -63.63
CA GLU A 579 8.60 13.81 -64.58
C GLU A 579 9.97 14.21 -64.04
N ARG A 580 10.99 14.02 -64.82
CA ARG A 580 12.37 14.43 -64.49
C ARG A 580 12.86 15.48 -65.49
N PRO A 581 13.77 16.41 -65.11
CA PRO A 581 14.25 17.51 -65.97
C PRO A 581 14.83 17.05 -67.32
N TYR A 582 15.14 15.76 -67.42
CA TYR A 582 15.77 15.15 -68.62
C TYR A 582 14.99 13.98 -69.20
N ARG A 583 13.82 13.62 -68.60
CA ARG A 583 13.06 12.47 -69.01
C ARG A 583 11.58 12.70 -68.69
N GLN A 584 10.72 12.55 -69.69
CA GLN A 584 9.26 12.52 -69.47
C GLN A 584 8.87 11.28 -68.65
N ALA A 585 7.85 11.42 -67.80
CA ALA A 585 7.24 10.31 -67.11
C ALA A 585 6.82 9.21 -68.07
N LEU A 586 7.10 7.98 -67.71
CA LEU A 586 6.60 6.83 -68.47
C LEU A 586 5.12 6.59 -68.10
N PRO A 587 4.32 6.11 -69.05
CA PRO A 587 3.01 5.57 -68.73
C PRO A 587 3.12 4.45 -67.68
N VAL A 588 2.13 4.36 -66.79
CA VAL A 588 2.10 3.36 -65.71
C VAL A 588 2.25 1.95 -66.26
N GLU A 589 1.62 1.65 -67.37
CA GLU A 589 1.69 0.33 -68.01
C GLU A 589 3.12 -0.04 -68.45
N GLU A 590 3.88 0.94 -68.92
CA GLU A 590 5.29 0.74 -69.28
C GLU A 590 6.18 0.57 -68.07
N ALA A 591 5.93 1.30 -66.97
CA ALA A 591 6.63 1.13 -65.73
C ALA A 591 6.36 -0.26 -65.11
N VAL A 592 5.11 -0.69 -65.07
CA VAL A 592 4.69 -2.04 -64.66
C VAL A 592 5.37 -3.12 -65.51
N ARG A 593 5.43 -2.95 -66.85
CA ARG A 593 6.14 -3.90 -67.71
C ARG A 593 7.62 -4.03 -67.31
N ARG A 594 8.30 -2.90 -67.09
CA ARG A 594 9.74 -2.89 -66.69
C ARG A 594 9.98 -3.53 -65.32
N LEU A 595 9.11 -3.32 -64.37
CA LEU A 595 9.20 -4.01 -63.09
C LEU A 595 9.09 -5.53 -63.26
N ARG A 596 8.11 -5.96 -64.09
CA ARG A 596 7.91 -7.39 -64.38
C ARG A 596 9.11 -8.00 -65.09
N ASP A 597 9.67 -7.30 -66.10
CA ASP A 597 10.85 -7.75 -66.85
C ASP A 597 12.10 -7.81 -65.99
N GLY A 598 12.18 -6.98 -64.93
CA GLY A 598 13.29 -6.95 -63.96
C GLY A 598 13.12 -7.90 -62.75
N ALA A 599 11.97 -8.55 -62.61
CA ALA A 599 11.75 -9.50 -61.51
C ALA A 599 12.70 -10.71 -61.60
N GLY A 600 13.31 -11.12 -60.49
CA GLY A 600 14.29 -12.19 -60.41
C GLY A 600 15.72 -11.78 -60.88
N THR A 601 15.92 -10.52 -61.31
CA THR A 601 17.23 -9.95 -61.62
C THR A 601 17.45 -8.65 -60.84
N GLN A 602 16.88 -7.56 -61.26
CA GLN A 602 17.00 -6.30 -60.53
C GLN A 602 16.17 -6.30 -59.24
N PHE A 603 14.95 -6.83 -59.30
CA PHE A 603 13.97 -6.77 -58.24
C PHE A 603 13.62 -8.15 -57.69
N ASP A 604 13.27 -8.19 -56.42
CA ASP A 604 12.64 -9.34 -55.78
C ASP A 604 11.33 -9.70 -56.46
N PRO A 605 11.16 -10.95 -56.97
CA PRO A 605 9.93 -11.34 -57.67
C PRO A 605 8.68 -11.29 -56.79
N ASP A 606 8.77 -11.64 -55.50
CA ASP A 606 7.63 -11.66 -54.58
C ASP A 606 7.17 -10.23 -54.26
N VAL A 607 8.11 -9.31 -54.06
CA VAL A 607 7.81 -7.88 -53.86
C VAL A 607 7.21 -7.26 -55.10
N VAL A 608 7.71 -7.59 -56.31
CA VAL A 608 7.13 -7.12 -57.56
C VAL A 608 5.69 -7.64 -57.71
N GLU A 609 5.44 -8.90 -57.39
CA GLU A 609 4.08 -9.46 -57.49
C GLU A 609 3.11 -8.75 -56.54
N ALA A 610 3.48 -8.54 -55.27
CA ALA A 610 2.69 -7.79 -54.29
C ALA A 610 2.42 -6.35 -54.79
N PHE A 611 3.46 -5.67 -55.28
CA PHE A 611 3.32 -4.33 -55.83
C PHE A 611 2.32 -4.27 -57.04
N LEU A 612 2.42 -5.26 -57.94
CA LEU A 612 1.55 -5.33 -59.11
C LEU A 612 0.07 -5.60 -58.75
N GLN A 613 -0.17 -6.41 -57.73
CA GLN A 613 -1.53 -6.63 -57.21
C GLN A 613 -2.12 -5.32 -56.67
N LEU A 614 -1.31 -4.52 -55.95
CA LEU A 614 -1.74 -3.21 -55.43
C LEU A 614 -2.15 -2.26 -56.56
N ILE A 615 -1.31 -2.11 -57.61
CA ILE A 615 -1.59 -1.19 -58.74
C ILE A 615 -2.79 -1.64 -59.55
N GLN A 616 -3.11 -2.94 -59.62
CA GLN A 616 -4.30 -3.44 -60.34
C GLN A 616 -5.60 -3.24 -59.55
N ALA A 617 -5.51 -3.11 -58.22
CA ALA A 617 -6.64 -2.89 -57.33
C ALA A 617 -7.02 -1.40 -57.17
N SER A 618 -6.07 -0.49 -57.48
CA SER A 618 -6.24 0.98 -57.47
C SER A 618 -6.74 1.49 -58.79
#